data_67bedfccb039ec5feac310cc3dca3e6a
#
_entry.id   67bedfccb039ec5feac310cc3dca3e6a
#
_cell.length_a   1.000
_cell.length_b   1.000
_cell.length_c   1.000
_cell.angle_alpha   90.00
_cell.angle_beta   90.00
_cell.angle_gamma   90.00
#
_symmetry.space_group_name_H-M   'P 1'
#
loop_
_entity.id
_entity.type
_entity.pdbx_description
1 polymer ?
#
loop_
_entity_poly.entity_id
_entity_poly.type
_entity_poly.pdbx_seq_one_letter_code
_entity_poly.pdbx_strand_id
1 'polypeptide(L)'
;MPVTTPLQKINQVQFFGNGNVEIKLTGDTFDHCLAEALEYTKQNNMTFIDPFNNVYTIAGQGTLAKEMITQSREENINFDYLFAAIGGGGLISGISTYFHDYSPQTKIIGVEPAGASSMYESVVVNNKIVTLENIDKFVDGASVARVGDITFEIA
;
A
#
# COMPACT_ATOMS: atom_id res chain seq x y z
N MET A 1 1.80 -14.12 -7.57
CA MET A 1 1.96 -12.85 -8.33
C MET A 1 1.14 -12.96 -9.61
N PRO A 2 0.55 -11.86 -10.15
CA PRO A 2 -0.09 -11.89 -11.46
C PRO A 2 0.85 -12.42 -12.55
N VAL A 3 0.31 -13.14 -13.54
CA VAL A 3 1.11 -13.62 -14.68
C VAL A 3 1.70 -12.48 -15.51
N THR A 4 1.14 -11.28 -15.38
CA THR A 4 1.60 -10.04 -16.02
C THR A 4 2.72 -9.33 -15.25
N THR A 5 3.20 -9.91 -14.13
CA THR A 5 4.25 -9.28 -13.31
C THR A 5 5.55 -9.12 -14.09
N PRO A 6 6.18 -7.94 -14.09
CA PRO A 6 7.44 -7.71 -14.78
C PRO A 6 8.53 -8.66 -14.29
N LEU A 7 9.33 -9.20 -15.23
CA LEU A 7 10.43 -10.13 -14.93
C LEU A 7 11.42 -9.57 -13.90
N GLN A 8 11.65 -8.25 -13.90
CA GLN A 8 12.52 -7.61 -12.93
C GLN A 8 12.04 -7.83 -11.48
N LYS A 9 10.73 -7.70 -11.24
CA LYS A 9 10.14 -7.93 -9.90
C LYS A 9 10.25 -9.41 -9.51
N ILE A 10 9.99 -10.32 -10.43
CA ILE A 10 10.13 -11.77 -10.21
C ILE A 10 11.56 -12.11 -9.84
N ASN A 11 12.54 -11.63 -10.62
CA ASN A 11 13.97 -11.88 -10.38
C ASN A 11 14.44 -11.30 -9.04
N GLN A 12 13.95 -10.12 -8.64
CA GLN A 12 14.27 -9.53 -7.34
C GLN A 12 13.76 -10.39 -6.18
N VAL A 13 12.54 -10.89 -6.27
CA VAL A 13 11.98 -11.77 -5.24
C VAL A 13 12.77 -13.08 -5.15
N GLN A 14 13.17 -13.66 -6.26
CA GLN A 14 14.02 -14.85 -6.29
C GLN A 14 15.38 -14.58 -5.68
N PHE A 15 16.01 -13.47 -6.06
CA PHE A 15 17.33 -13.07 -5.59
C PHE A 15 17.35 -12.87 -4.06
N PHE A 16 16.43 -12.05 -3.52
CA PHE A 16 16.35 -11.80 -2.08
C PHE A 16 15.82 -12.99 -1.29
N GLY A 17 15.01 -13.83 -1.93
CA GLY A 17 14.49 -15.05 -1.32
C GLY A 17 15.54 -16.12 -1.07
N ASN A 18 16.69 -16.05 -1.76
CA ASN A 18 17.86 -16.91 -1.56
C ASN A 18 17.51 -18.40 -1.39
N GLY A 19 16.67 -18.93 -2.28
CA GLY A 19 16.22 -20.32 -2.27
C GLY A 19 15.11 -20.66 -1.27
N ASN A 20 14.65 -19.71 -0.44
CA ASN A 20 13.56 -19.90 0.53
C ASN A 20 12.20 -19.41 0.04
N VAL A 21 12.07 -19.04 -1.23
CA VAL A 21 10.86 -18.49 -1.83
C VAL A 21 10.40 -19.35 -3.00
N GLU A 22 9.14 -19.71 -3.01
CA GLU A 22 8.43 -20.26 -4.16
C GLU A 22 7.56 -19.17 -4.78
N ILE A 23 7.72 -18.92 -6.08
CA ILE A 23 6.92 -17.94 -6.81
C ILE A 23 5.83 -18.68 -7.59
N LYS A 24 4.57 -18.36 -7.30
CA LYS A 24 3.41 -18.80 -8.06
C LYS A 24 2.86 -17.65 -8.88
N LEU A 25 2.84 -17.80 -10.20
CA LEU A 25 2.22 -16.85 -11.11
C LEU A 25 0.79 -17.30 -11.37
N THR A 26 -0.18 -16.44 -11.03
CA THR A 26 -1.60 -16.76 -11.14
C THR A 26 -2.44 -15.49 -11.33
N GLY A 27 -3.56 -15.61 -12.03
CA GLY A 27 -4.41 -14.48 -12.37
C GLY A 27 -3.74 -13.48 -13.30
N ASP A 28 -4.52 -12.71 -14.00
CA ASP A 28 -4.07 -11.67 -14.94
C ASP A 28 -4.14 -10.25 -14.36
N THR A 29 -4.85 -10.09 -13.24
CA THR A 29 -4.98 -8.85 -12.47
C THR A 29 -4.54 -9.04 -11.03
N PHE A 30 -4.31 -7.92 -10.32
CA PHE A 30 -4.01 -7.95 -8.89
C PHE A 30 -5.16 -8.60 -8.09
N ASP A 31 -6.40 -8.21 -8.37
CA ASP A 31 -7.57 -8.70 -7.62
C ASP A 31 -7.81 -10.20 -7.86
N HIS A 32 -7.63 -10.67 -9.09
CA HIS A 32 -7.74 -12.09 -9.40
C HIS A 32 -6.63 -12.90 -8.68
N CYS A 33 -5.39 -12.41 -8.75
CA CYS A 33 -4.27 -13.02 -8.04
C CYS A 33 -4.50 -13.01 -6.52
N LEU A 34 -5.06 -11.94 -5.95
CA LEU A 34 -5.39 -11.86 -4.52
C LEU A 34 -6.43 -12.92 -4.13
N ALA A 35 -7.51 -13.05 -4.90
CA ALA A 35 -8.55 -14.03 -4.62
C ALA A 35 -7.99 -15.46 -4.61
N GLU A 36 -7.16 -15.82 -5.60
CA GLU A 36 -6.51 -17.13 -5.65
C GLU A 36 -5.49 -17.32 -4.54
N ALA A 37 -4.74 -16.28 -4.15
CA ALA A 37 -3.79 -16.35 -3.05
C ALA A 37 -4.48 -16.60 -1.70
N LEU A 38 -5.62 -15.95 -1.46
CA LEU A 38 -6.42 -16.17 -0.25
C LEU A 38 -6.96 -17.61 -0.17
N GLU A 39 -7.47 -18.13 -1.28
CA GLU A 39 -7.93 -19.51 -1.34
C GLU A 39 -6.79 -20.51 -1.15
N TYR A 40 -5.65 -20.27 -1.79
CA TYR A 40 -4.46 -21.11 -1.66
C TYR A 40 -3.93 -21.13 -0.22
N THR A 41 -3.85 -19.99 0.45
CA THR A 41 -3.38 -19.91 1.85
C THR A 41 -4.31 -20.66 2.79
N LYS A 42 -5.63 -20.58 2.57
CA LYS A 42 -6.63 -21.31 3.34
C LYS A 42 -6.51 -22.83 3.16
N GLN A 43 -6.39 -23.28 1.92
CA GLN A 43 -6.26 -24.72 1.61
C GLN A 43 -4.97 -25.34 2.14
N ASN A 44 -3.90 -24.56 2.25
CA ASN A 44 -2.59 -25.04 2.69
C ASN A 44 -2.24 -24.65 4.13
N ASN A 45 -3.19 -24.12 4.90
CA ASN A 45 -2.99 -23.67 6.28
C ASN A 45 -1.80 -22.69 6.42
N MET A 46 -1.69 -21.74 5.49
CA MET A 46 -0.64 -20.71 5.46
C MET A 46 -1.15 -19.39 6.00
N THR A 47 -0.26 -18.53 6.45
CA THR A 47 -0.60 -17.17 6.85
C THR A 47 -0.53 -16.24 5.63
N PHE A 48 -1.64 -15.56 5.32
CA PHE A 48 -1.65 -14.51 4.33
C PHE A 48 -1.15 -13.20 4.94
N ILE A 49 -0.18 -12.58 4.30
CA ILE A 49 0.29 -11.22 4.67
C ILE A 49 -0.29 -10.24 3.65
N ASP A 50 -1.30 -9.49 4.10
CA ASP A 50 -1.94 -8.49 3.25
C ASP A 50 -0.96 -7.34 2.95
N PRO A 51 -0.85 -6.89 1.70
CA PRO A 51 0.11 -5.87 1.30
C PRO A 51 -0.17 -4.48 1.86
N PHE A 52 -1.39 -4.16 2.27
CA PHE A 52 -1.76 -2.84 2.79
C PHE A 52 -2.92 -2.83 3.80
N ASN A 53 -3.85 -3.78 3.73
CA ASN A 53 -5.07 -3.79 4.56
C ASN A 53 -4.91 -4.64 5.84
N ASN A 54 -3.81 -4.44 6.55
CA ASN A 54 -3.49 -5.15 7.78
C ASN A 54 -2.76 -4.21 8.75
N VAL A 55 -3.17 -4.22 10.03
CA VAL A 55 -2.61 -3.33 11.05
C VAL A 55 -1.09 -3.47 11.22
N TYR A 56 -0.55 -4.68 11.10
CA TYR A 56 0.90 -4.90 11.21
C TYR A 56 1.64 -4.38 9.97
N THR A 57 1.07 -4.53 8.78
CA THR A 57 1.62 -3.96 7.55
C THR A 57 1.61 -2.43 7.61
N ILE A 58 0.50 -1.83 8.05
CA ILE A 58 0.37 -0.38 8.24
C ILE A 58 1.38 0.12 9.28
N ALA A 59 1.50 -0.56 10.42
CA ALA A 59 2.48 -0.22 11.46
C ALA A 59 3.93 -0.31 10.93
N GLY A 60 4.22 -1.32 10.11
CA GLY A 60 5.50 -1.44 9.42
C GLY A 60 5.78 -0.25 8.51
N GLN A 61 4.79 0.25 7.76
CA GLN A 61 4.93 1.48 6.95
C GLN A 61 5.14 2.72 7.82
N GLY A 62 4.57 2.77 9.02
CA GLY A 62 4.78 3.85 10.00
C GLY A 62 6.23 3.98 10.47
N THR A 63 7.08 2.97 10.32
CA THR A 63 8.51 3.06 10.67
C THR A 63 9.24 4.12 9.84
N LEU A 64 8.83 4.32 8.58
CA LEU A 64 9.35 5.41 7.73
C LEU A 64 9.10 6.78 8.39
N ALA A 65 7.88 7.01 8.87
CA ALA A 65 7.53 8.26 9.54
C ALA A 65 8.34 8.48 10.82
N LYS A 66 8.57 7.40 11.59
CA LYS A 66 9.44 7.43 12.77
C LYS A 66 10.86 7.86 12.41
N GLU A 67 11.43 7.28 11.36
CA GLU A 67 12.78 7.65 10.89
C GLU A 67 12.83 9.10 10.45
N MET A 68 11.87 9.56 9.63
CA MET A 68 11.78 10.95 9.17
C MET A 68 11.73 11.94 10.34
N ILE A 69 10.88 11.69 11.33
CA ILE A 69 10.74 12.58 12.50
C ILE A 69 12.01 12.55 13.36
N THR A 70 12.65 11.38 13.51
CA THR A 70 13.92 11.28 14.24
C THR A 70 15.02 12.11 13.58
N GLN A 71 15.21 11.92 12.28
CA GLN A 71 16.23 12.65 11.51
C GLN A 71 15.94 14.16 11.45
N SER A 72 14.67 14.55 11.27
CA SER A 72 14.30 15.95 11.24
C SER A 72 14.61 16.68 12.56
N ARG A 73 14.43 16.00 13.70
CA ARG A 73 14.79 16.56 15.01
C ARG A 73 16.29 16.70 15.21
N GLU A 74 17.06 15.74 14.74
CA GLU A 74 18.54 15.79 14.78
C GLU A 74 19.09 16.94 13.95
N GLU A 75 18.45 17.25 12.83
CA GLU A 75 18.85 18.32 11.91
C GLU A 75 18.13 19.66 12.16
N ASN A 76 17.23 19.75 13.15
CA ASN A 76 16.38 20.91 13.44
C ASN A 76 15.53 21.36 12.22
N ILE A 77 15.02 20.39 11.46
CA ILE A 77 14.12 20.60 10.33
C ILE A 77 12.68 20.32 10.77
N ASN A 78 11.74 21.17 10.34
CA ASN A 78 10.31 20.92 10.48
C ASN A 78 9.68 20.73 9.10
N PHE A 79 8.71 19.83 9.02
CA PHE A 79 7.93 19.61 7.81
C PHE A 79 6.62 20.40 7.89
N ASP A 80 6.34 21.24 6.89
CA ASP A 80 5.02 21.85 6.72
C ASP A 80 4.08 20.89 6.01
N TYR A 81 4.59 20.19 4.99
CA TYR A 81 3.85 19.22 4.17
C TYR A 81 4.67 17.97 3.93
N LEU A 82 3.99 16.84 3.89
CA LEU A 82 4.53 15.56 3.45
C LEU A 82 3.61 14.97 2.40
N PHE A 83 4.16 14.63 1.24
CA PHE A 83 3.43 14.00 0.15
C PHE A 83 3.70 12.51 0.12
N ALA A 84 2.66 11.68 0.12
CA ALA A 84 2.78 10.24 0.08
C ALA A 84 1.93 9.65 -1.05
N ALA A 85 2.52 8.73 -1.82
CA ALA A 85 1.77 8.01 -2.85
C ALA A 85 0.73 7.07 -2.22
N ILE A 86 -0.43 6.97 -2.86
CA ILE A 86 -1.51 6.07 -2.47
C ILE A 86 -1.77 5.05 -3.59
N GLY A 87 -1.64 3.77 -3.24
CA GLY A 87 -2.28 2.67 -3.93
C GLY A 87 -3.42 2.13 -3.06
N GLY A 88 -3.21 1.04 -2.34
CA GLY A 88 -4.20 0.50 -1.38
C GLY A 88 -4.30 1.27 -0.06
N GLY A 89 -3.47 2.27 0.19
CA GLY A 89 -3.51 3.16 1.33
C GLY A 89 -2.58 2.78 2.50
N GLY A 90 -1.86 1.65 2.45
CA GLY A 90 -1.03 1.19 3.58
C GLY A 90 0.07 2.16 3.99
N LEU A 91 0.80 2.72 3.02
CA LEU A 91 1.88 3.68 3.28
C LEU A 91 1.37 4.95 3.95
N ILE A 92 0.38 5.60 3.34
CA ILE A 92 -0.14 6.86 3.88
C ILE A 92 -0.80 6.66 5.24
N SER A 93 -1.50 5.54 5.46
CA SER A 93 -2.09 5.22 6.77
C SER A 93 -1.03 5.08 7.85
N GLY A 94 0.08 4.38 7.59
CA GLY A 94 1.18 4.26 8.55
C GLY A 94 1.86 5.60 8.83
N ILE A 95 2.11 6.39 7.79
CA ILE A 95 2.73 7.73 7.92
C ILE A 95 1.81 8.66 8.70
N SER A 96 0.54 8.80 8.28
CA SER A 96 -0.38 9.76 8.91
C SER A 96 -0.64 9.43 10.37
N THR A 97 -0.80 8.16 10.73
CA THR A 97 -0.97 7.75 12.13
C THR A 97 0.22 8.20 12.99
N TYR A 98 1.44 8.00 12.53
CA TYR A 98 2.62 8.37 13.30
C TYR A 98 2.83 9.90 13.35
N PHE A 99 2.63 10.60 12.23
CA PHE A 99 2.74 12.06 12.17
C PHE A 99 1.66 12.75 13.00
N HIS A 100 0.45 12.20 13.06
CA HIS A 100 -0.63 12.72 13.90
C HIS A 100 -0.19 12.87 15.37
N ASP A 101 0.52 11.88 15.90
CA ASP A 101 0.95 11.87 17.31
C ASP A 101 2.24 12.68 17.56
N TYR A 102 3.19 12.65 16.61
CA TYR A 102 4.55 13.14 16.85
C TYR A 102 4.90 14.44 16.11
N SER A 103 4.11 14.84 15.12
CA SER A 103 4.27 16.08 14.34
C SER A 103 2.92 16.55 13.77
N PRO A 104 1.92 16.84 14.63
CA PRO A 104 0.54 17.14 14.22
C PRO A 104 0.40 18.42 13.39
N GLN A 105 1.41 19.28 13.37
CA GLN A 105 1.45 20.47 12.52
C GLN A 105 1.75 20.15 11.04
N THR A 106 2.34 18.98 10.74
CA THR A 106 2.67 18.58 9.38
C THR A 106 1.42 18.11 8.66
N LYS A 107 1.12 18.71 7.52
CA LYS A 107 -0.01 18.30 6.68
C LYS A 107 0.39 17.13 5.78
N ILE A 108 -0.30 16.00 5.91
CA ILE A 108 -0.07 14.83 5.05
C ILE A 108 -0.97 14.94 3.82
N ILE A 109 -0.37 14.87 2.65
CA ILE A 109 -1.05 14.98 1.35
C ILE A 109 -0.89 13.65 0.60
N GLY A 110 -1.99 12.98 0.37
CA GLY A 110 -2.04 11.79 -0.47
C GLY A 110 -1.98 12.14 -1.95
N VAL A 111 -1.24 11.34 -2.72
CA VAL A 111 -1.09 11.53 -4.17
C VAL A 111 -1.45 10.24 -4.88
N GLU A 112 -2.41 10.30 -5.78
CA GLU A 112 -2.85 9.18 -6.61
C GLU A 112 -2.70 9.49 -8.11
N PRO A 113 -2.51 8.49 -8.97
CA PRO A 113 -2.68 8.67 -10.40
C PRO A 113 -4.13 9.02 -10.71
N ALA A 114 -4.37 10.01 -11.56
CA ALA A 114 -5.72 10.43 -11.91
C ALA A 114 -6.59 9.30 -12.51
N GLY A 115 -5.94 8.35 -13.20
CA GLY A 115 -6.61 7.17 -13.77
C GLY A 115 -6.78 5.99 -12.79
N ALA A 116 -6.36 6.13 -11.50
CA ALA A 116 -6.48 5.09 -10.48
C ALA A 116 -6.63 5.72 -9.07
N SER A 117 -7.53 6.68 -8.93
CA SER A 117 -7.75 7.49 -7.72
C SER A 117 -8.78 6.86 -6.77
N SER A 118 -8.55 5.61 -6.39
CA SER A 118 -9.53 4.85 -5.59
C SER A 118 -9.74 5.39 -4.17
N MET A 119 -8.72 5.98 -3.55
CA MET A 119 -8.85 6.62 -2.23
C MET A 119 -9.63 7.93 -2.33
N TYR A 120 -9.31 8.79 -3.29
CA TYR A 120 -10.03 10.04 -3.51
C TYR A 120 -11.52 9.79 -3.79
N GLU A 121 -11.83 8.85 -4.68
CA GLU A 121 -13.22 8.48 -4.98
C GLU A 121 -13.94 7.91 -3.75
N SER A 122 -13.24 7.15 -2.92
CA SER A 122 -13.83 6.56 -1.72
C SER A 122 -14.04 7.59 -0.61
N VAL A 123 -13.03 8.38 -0.27
CA VAL A 123 -13.05 9.30 0.89
C VAL A 123 -13.75 10.61 0.53
N VAL A 124 -13.29 11.27 -0.56
CA VAL A 124 -13.71 12.65 -0.86
C VAL A 124 -15.03 12.70 -1.60
N VAL A 125 -15.22 11.82 -2.60
CA VAL A 125 -16.40 11.90 -3.47
C VAL A 125 -17.59 11.15 -2.88
N ASN A 126 -17.40 9.93 -2.40
CA ASN A 126 -18.49 9.05 -2.02
C ASN A 126 -18.67 8.83 -0.51
N ASN A 127 -17.66 9.16 0.30
CA ASN A 127 -17.60 8.86 1.75
C ASN A 127 -17.92 7.39 2.08
N LYS A 128 -17.52 6.51 1.21
CA LYS A 128 -17.61 5.04 1.32
C LYS A 128 -16.63 4.38 0.38
N ILE A 129 -16.20 3.18 0.68
CA ILE A 129 -15.30 2.44 -0.20
C ILE A 129 -15.99 2.14 -1.54
N VAL A 130 -15.34 2.53 -2.62
CA VAL A 130 -15.74 2.21 -3.99
C VAL A 130 -14.67 1.36 -4.68
N THR A 131 -15.08 0.57 -5.65
CA THR A 131 -14.18 -0.16 -6.53
C THR A 131 -14.25 0.45 -7.92
N LEU A 132 -13.12 0.89 -8.46
CA LEU A 132 -13.03 1.44 -9.80
C LEU A 132 -13.10 0.29 -10.82
N GLU A 133 -13.95 0.42 -11.84
CA GLU A 133 -14.11 -0.61 -12.87
C GLU A 133 -12.95 -0.62 -13.86
N ASN A 134 -12.47 0.57 -14.24
CA ASN A 134 -11.38 0.73 -15.20
C ASN A 134 -10.29 1.61 -14.59
N ILE A 135 -9.09 1.06 -14.42
CA ILE A 135 -7.93 1.81 -13.91
C ILE A 135 -6.81 1.87 -14.94
N ASP A 136 -6.15 3.02 -15.01
CA ASP A 136 -4.89 3.14 -15.74
C ASP A 136 -3.78 2.47 -14.95
N LYS A 137 -3.09 1.52 -15.58
CA LYS A 137 -2.04 0.71 -14.97
C LYS A 137 -0.63 1.26 -15.23
N PHE A 138 -0.49 2.45 -15.80
CA PHE A 138 0.81 3.04 -16.10
C PHE A 138 1.68 3.19 -14.83
N VAL A 139 1.10 3.67 -13.74
CA VAL A 139 1.78 3.75 -12.43
C VAL A 139 1.53 2.45 -11.66
N ASP A 140 2.20 1.37 -12.03
CA ASP A 140 1.93 0.02 -11.56
C ASP A 140 1.97 -0.16 -10.03
N GLY A 141 2.82 0.60 -9.33
CA GLY A 141 2.94 0.57 -7.86
C GLY A 141 1.78 1.24 -7.11
N ALA A 142 0.95 2.04 -7.79
CA ALA A 142 -0.17 2.76 -7.20
C ALA A 142 -1.52 2.48 -7.89
N SER A 143 -1.55 1.61 -8.90
CA SER A 143 -2.76 1.29 -9.66
C SER A 143 -3.59 0.22 -8.96
N VAL A 144 -4.34 0.63 -7.94
CA VAL A 144 -5.21 -0.24 -7.13
C VAL A 144 -6.67 0.17 -7.32
N ALA A 145 -7.51 -0.78 -7.71
CA ALA A 145 -8.92 -0.52 -8.00
C ALA A 145 -9.76 -0.24 -6.73
N ARG A 146 -9.36 -0.80 -5.58
CA ARG A 146 -10.08 -0.67 -4.32
C ARG A 146 -9.10 -0.50 -3.16
N VAL A 147 -9.34 0.49 -2.31
CA VAL A 147 -8.58 0.69 -1.07
C VAL A 147 -8.93 -0.35 -0.01
N GLY A 148 -8.10 -0.50 1.01
CA GLY A 148 -8.39 -1.37 2.14
C GLY A 148 -9.46 -0.81 3.07
N ASP A 149 -10.16 -1.67 3.79
CA ASP A 149 -11.16 -1.23 4.75
C ASP A 149 -10.52 -0.45 5.91
N ILE A 150 -9.41 -0.95 6.45
CA ILE A 150 -8.65 -0.30 7.52
C ILE A 150 -8.01 1.00 7.02
N THR A 151 -7.45 0.99 5.82
CA THR A 151 -6.79 2.18 5.28
C THR A 151 -7.77 3.30 4.92
N PHE A 152 -9.00 2.95 4.54
CA PHE A 152 -10.09 3.91 4.35
C PHE A 152 -10.52 4.58 5.65
N GLU A 153 -10.59 3.83 6.75
CA GLU A 153 -10.97 4.38 8.07
C GLU A 153 -9.91 5.32 8.65
N ILE A 154 -8.64 5.16 8.26
CA ILE A 154 -7.53 6.00 8.74
C ILE A 154 -7.39 7.28 7.90
N ALA A 155 -7.76 7.25 6.63
CA ALA A 155 -7.61 8.36 5.69
C ALA A 155 -8.72 9.40 5.86
#